data_ec22b4e78c9c1014368acbb5f6d40f29
#
_entry.id   ec22b4e78c9c1014368acbb5f6d40f29
#
_cell.length_a   1.000
_cell.length_b   1.000
_cell.length_c   1.000
_cell.angle_alpha   90.00
_cell.angle_beta   90.00
_cell.angle_gamma   90.00
#
_symmetry.space_group_name_H-M   'P 1'
#
loop_
_entity.id
_entity.type
_entity.pdbx_description
1 polymer ?
#
loop_
_entity_poly.entity_id
_entity_poly.type
_entity_poly.pdbx_seq_one_letter_code
_entity_poly.pdbx_strand_id
1 'polypeptide(L)'
;MGSENFHNAKTAKNDEFYTQYPDIQKEINAYLEYDPNVFKDKTILLPCDDPEWSNFTKFFAQNFDNFGLKKLISTSYARASKLKKYGQMDLFEDTDYITKDPNYQSNIDAEKGKIFTLTRKNKKVDINDLKWEYLNGDGDFRSDEVKKLRDEADYIITNPPFSLFRCFISWLFETDKKFLIIGSMNAITYKEIFPLIKDNKLWLGNGFSNGNAYFAIPENIAKNYANGVYDEKTNLVKFRNCCWLTNLDHGRRHQPLQLMTRADNIKFNKKLKGKEYQKYDNYDAIEVPYTDAIPSDYDEVMGVPISFLNKFCPEQFEILGMESSAGYDKKIVGLDLLISGDARPSIKNKTTFARIFIRKIK
;
A
#
# COMPACT_ATOMS: atom_id res chain seq x y z
N MET A 1 9.38 -14.27 8.58
CA MET A 1 8.44 -13.68 9.56
C MET A 1 7.47 -12.63 8.97
N GLY A 2 7.87 -11.71 8.06
CA GLY A 2 6.92 -10.72 7.49
C GLY A 2 5.88 -11.31 6.53
N SER A 3 6.19 -12.38 5.81
CA SER A 3 5.25 -13.05 4.89
C SER A 3 4.22 -13.93 5.62
N GLU A 4 4.55 -14.45 6.80
CA GLU A 4 3.66 -15.30 7.60
C GLU A 4 2.47 -14.51 8.16
N ASN A 5 2.66 -13.25 8.57
CA ASN A 5 1.57 -12.45 9.12
C ASN A 5 0.53 -12.09 8.05
N PHE A 6 0.97 -11.77 6.81
CA PHE A 6 0.06 -11.60 5.68
C PHE A 6 -0.58 -12.92 5.26
N HIS A 7 0.16 -14.04 5.39
CA HIS A 7 -0.38 -15.35 5.11
C HIS A 7 -1.41 -15.76 6.17
N ASN A 8 -1.13 -15.50 7.45
CA ASN A 8 -2.05 -15.78 8.56
C ASN A 8 -3.29 -14.88 8.50
N ALA A 9 -3.16 -13.59 8.19
CA ALA A 9 -4.29 -12.70 7.92
C ALA A 9 -5.13 -13.21 6.74
N LYS A 10 -4.48 -13.64 5.67
CA LYS A 10 -5.14 -14.22 4.50
C LYS A 10 -5.82 -15.56 4.81
N THR A 11 -5.20 -16.40 5.64
CA THR A 11 -5.73 -17.71 6.05
C THR A 11 -6.87 -17.56 7.06
N ALA A 12 -6.76 -16.59 7.98
CA ALA A 12 -7.81 -16.25 8.95
C ALA A 12 -8.99 -15.49 8.31
N LYS A 13 -8.89 -15.09 7.01
CA LYS A 13 -9.89 -14.27 6.30
C LYS A 13 -10.28 -12.97 7.04
N ASN A 14 -9.40 -12.49 7.87
CA ASN A 14 -9.61 -11.36 8.75
C ASN A 14 -8.87 -10.18 8.18
N ASP A 15 -9.55 -9.38 7.35
CA ASP A 15 -8.99 -8.24 6.61
C ASP A 15 -9.31 -6.89 7.28
N GLU A 16 -9.85 -6.90 8.51
CA GLU A 16 -10.22 -5.67 9.22
C GLU A 16 -9.04 -5.16 10.04
N PHE A 17 -8.25 -4.30 9.41
CA PHE A 17 -7.12 -3.63 10.04
C PHE A 17 -7.36 -2.12 10.05
N TYR A 18 -7.53 -1.54 11.23
CA TYR A 18 -7.78 -0.11 11.37
C TYR A 18 -6.47 0.66 11.43
N THR A 19 -6.18 1.41 10.37
CA THR A 19 -4.99 2.26 10.25
C THR A 19 -5.00 3.33 11.34
N GLN A 20 -3.84 3.58 11.94
CA GLN A 20 -3.73 4.58 13.00
C GLN A 20 -3.84 5.99 12.44
N TYR A 21 -4.58 6.85 13.15
CA TYR A 21 -4.78 8.25 12.76
C TYR A 21 -3.46 9.02 12.51
N PRO A 22 -2.41 8.90 13.36
CA PRO A 22 -1.12 9.56 13.12
C PRO A 22 -0.41 9.10 11.83
N ASP A 23 -0.58 7.84 11.42
CA ASP A 23 0.02 7.34 10.19
C ASP A 23 -0.68 7.93 8.96
N ILE A 24 -2.01 8.07 8.99
CA ILE A 24 -2.80 8.74 7.96
C ILE A 24 -2.39 10.21 7.89
N GLN A 25 -2.35 10.90 9.02
CA GLN A 25 -1.98 12.31 9.10
C GLN A 25 -0.59 12.57 8.54
N LYS A 26 0.38 11.75 8.92
CA LYS A 26 1.76 11.87 8.44
C LYS A 26 1.84 11.68 6.93
N GLU A 27 1.13 10.70 6.39
CA GLU A 27 1.13 10.45 4.95
C GLU A 27 0.48 11.60 4.20
N ILE A 28 -0.72 12.02 4.60
CA ILE A 28 -1.48 13.10 3.95
C ILE A 28 -0.73 14.45 4.01
N ASN A 29 -0.07 14.74 5.13
CA ASN A 29 0.71 15.97 5.26
C ASN A 29 1.83 16.08 4.23
N ALA A 30 2.46 14.97 3.83
CA ALA A 30 3.50 14.98 2.81
C ALA A 30 3.00 15.45 1.43
N TYR A 31 1.74 15.19 1.11
CA TYR A 31 1.09 15.69 -0.12
C TYR A 31 0.70 17.16 0.01
N LEU A 32 0.18 17.57 1.16
CA LEU A 32 -0.18 18.97 1.44
C LEU A 32 1.04 19.89 1.50
N GLU A 33 2.17 19.40 2.01
CA GLU A 33 3.45 20.13 2.00
C GLU A 33 3.97 20.37 0.57
N TYR A 34 3.72 19.42 -0.33
CA TYR A 34 4.11 19.53 -1.73
C TYR A 34 3.14 20.38 -2.56
N ASP A 35 1.84 20.13 -2.40
CA ASP A 35 0.75 20.93 -3.00
C ASP A 35 -0.36 21.18 -1.97
N PRO A 36 -0.42 22.38 -1.36
CA PRO A 36 -1.46 22.73 -0.39
C PRO A 36 -2.89 22.64 -0.93
N ASN A 37 -3.08 22.62 -2.25
CA ASN A 37 -4.38 22.52 -2.90
C ASN A 37 -4.69 21.12 -3.45
N VAL A 38 -3.87 20.10 -3.14
CA VAL A 38 -3.99 18.74 -3.69
C VAL A 38 -5.42 18.17 -3.53
N PHE A 39 -6.11 18.48 -2.43
CA PHE A 39 -7.46 17.99 -2.14
C PHE A 39 -8.57 19.02 -2.42
N LYS A 40 -8.22 20.26 -2.77
CA LYS A 40 -9.19 21.33 -2.98
C LYS A 40 -10.14 21.02 -4.13
N ASP A 41 -11.46 21.18 -3.86
CA ASP A 41 -12.56 20.92 -4.79
C ASP A 41 -12.65 19.47 -5.28
N LYS A 42 -12.03 18.51 -4.56
CA LYS A 42 -12.02 17.08 -4.90
C LYS A 42 -13.13 16.31 -4.18
N THR A 43 -13.62 15.28 -4.87
CA THR A 43 -14.45 14.22 -4.30
C THR A 43 -13.56 13.06 -3.93
N ILE A 44 -13.56 12.66 -2.66
CA ILE A 44 -12.78 11.52 -2.14
C ILE A 44 -13.72 10.36 -1.87
N LEU A 45 -13.37 9.17 -2.34
CA LEU A 45 -14.01 7.91 -1.99
C LEU A 45 -13.09 7.07 -1.12
N LEU A 46 -13.63 6.56 -0.02
CA LEU A 46 -13.02 5.61 0.92
C LEU A 46 -13.81 4.29 0.84
N PRO A 47 -13.54 3.41 -0.15
CA PRO A 47 -14.45 2.30 -0.48
C PRO A 47 -14.36 1.07 0.42
N CYS A 48 -13.41 1.03 1.35
CA CYS A 48 -13.21 -0.08 2.28
C CYS A 48 -13.07 0.41 3.72
N ASP A 49 -13.68 1.55 4.03
CA ASP A 49 -13.52 2.25 5.30
C ASP A 49 -14.89 2.45 5.97
N ASP A 50 -15.15 1.66 7.00
CA ASP A 50 -16.40 1.74 7.75
C ASP A 50 -16.61 3.16 8.30
N PRO A 51 -17.77 3.80 8.04
CA PRO A 51 -18.05 5.17 8.48
C PRO A 51 -17.95 5.38 9.99
N GLU A 52 -18.24 4.37 10.80
CA GLU A 52 -18.23 4.48 12.27
C GLU A 52 -16.85 4.28 12.86
N TRP A 53 -16.05 3.37 12.26
CA TRP A 53 -14.82 2.89 12.87
C TRP A 53 -13.56 3.39 12.20
N SER A 54 -13.59 3.65 10.88
CA SER A 54 -12.38 3.99 10.14
C SER A 54 -11.80 5.35 10.53
N ASN A 55 -10.50 5.34 10.85
CA ASN A 55 -9.75 6.58 11.06
C ASN A 55 -9.57 7.38 9.76
N PHE A 56 -9.67 6.76 8.58
CA PHE A 56 -9.68 7.50 7.30
C PHE A 56 -10.93 8.38 7.21
N THR A 57 -12.10 7.81 7.49
CA THR A 57 -13.36 8.57 7.47
C THR A 57 -13.31 9.72 8.46
N LYS A 58 -12.91 9.45 9.72
CA LYS A 58 -12.77 10.46 10.76
C LYS A 58 -11.78 11.55 10.38
N PHE A 59 -10.62 11.18 9.85
CA PHE A 59 -9.57 12.12 9.45
C PHE A 59 -10.04 13.07 8.35
N PHE A 60 -10.61 12.54 7.27
CA PHE A 60 -11.09 13.38 6.15
C PHE A 60 -12.34 14.18 6.50
N ALA A 61 -13.25 13.66 7.34
CA ALA A 61 -14.40 14.40 7.83
C ALA A 61 -13.97 15.58 8.71
N GLN A 62 -13.01 15.38 9.61
CA GLN A 62 -12.46 16.43 10.48
C GLN A 62 -11.77 17.55 9.71
N ASN A 63 -11.09 17.19 8.63
CA ASN A 63 -10.33 18.14 7.82
C ASN A 63 -11.08 18.58 6.54
N PHE A 64 -12.36 18.28 6.43
CA PHE A 64 -13.15 18.51 5.23
C PHE A 64 -13.07 19.96 4.74
N ASP A 65 -13.31 20.91 5.64
CA ASP A 65 -13.28 22.35 5.33
C ASP A 65 -11.85 22.85 5.14
N ASN A 66 -10.89 22.39 5.97
CA ASN A 66 -9.49 22.78 5.88
C ASN A 66 -8.85 22.37 4.53
N PHE A 67 -9.19 21.19 4.03
CA PHE A 67 -8.73 20.70 2.73
C PHE A 67 -9.56 21.28 1.57
N GLY A 68 -10.67 21.95 1.86
CA GLY A 68 -11.59 22.50 0.86
C GLY A 68 -12.21 21.42 -0.02
N LEU A 69 -12.54 20.26 0.55
CA LEU A 69 -13.14 19.14 -0.19
C LEU A 69 -14.48 19.52 -0.80
N LYS A 70 -14.78 18.98 -1.96
CA LYS A 70 -16.12 19.07 -2.59
C LYS A 70 -17.07 18.06 -1.96
N LYS A 71 -16.63 16.80 -1.82
CA LYS A 71 -17.43 15.69 -1.29
C LYS A 71 -16.51 14.63 -0.69
N LEU A 72 -16.95 14.02 0.41
CA LEU A 72 -16.34 12.84 1.01
C LEU A 72 -17.37 11.72 1.02
N ILE A 73 -16.98 10.54 0.55
CA ILE A 73 -17.81 9.34 0.55
C ILE A 73 -17.02 8.23 1.23
N SER A 74 -17.61 7.56 2.21
CA SER A 74 -17.03 6.38 2.86
C SER A 74 -18.01 5.23 2.80
N THR A 75 -17.55 4.02 2.47
CA THR A 75 -18.41 2.83 2.41
C THR A 75 -17.77 1.66 3.14
N SER A 76 -18.62 0.82 3.74
CA SER A 76 -18.21 -0.45 4.33
C SER A 76 -18.84 -1.64 3.62
N TYR A 77 -18.21 -2.80 3.77
CA TYR A 77 -18.72 -4.07 3.29
C TYR A 77 -19.50 -4.78 4.39
N ALA A 78 -20.68 -5.34 4.06
CA ALA A 78 -21.52 -6.07 5.00
C ALA A 78 -20.83 -7.37 5.49
N ARG A 79 -20.73 -7.54 6.82
CA ARG A 79 -19.96 -8.63 7.44
C ARG A 79 -20.47 -10.03 7.13
N ALA A 80 -21.76 -10.24 7.13
CA ALA A 80 -22.32 -11.57 6.90
C ALA A 80 -22.34 -12.00 5.42
N SER A 81 -22.25 -11.06 4.47
CA SER A 81 -22.00 -11.39 3.07
C SER A 81 -20.66 -12.08 2.87
N LYS A 82 -19.66 -11.78 3.73
CA LYS A 82 -18.38 -12.52 3.77
C LYS A 82 -18.60 -14.00 4.07
N LEU A 83 -19.44 -14.32 5.06
CA LEU A 83 -19.71 -15.70 5.49
C LEU A 83 -20.45 -16.52 4.43
N LYS A 84 -21.47 -15.94 3.80
CA LYS A 84 -22.26 -16.61 2.74
C LYS A 84 -21.45 -16.86 1.46
N LYS A 85 -20.59 -15.92 1.07
CA LYS A 85 -19.86 -15.96 -0.20
C LYS A 85 -18.65 -16.90 -0.18
N TYR A 86 -18.06 -17.16 0.98
CA TYR A 86 -16.82 -17.92 1.12
C TYR A 86 -16.94 -19.23 1.93
N GLY A 87 -18.14 -19.60 2.34
CA GLY A 87 -18.47 -20.95 2.81
C GLY A 87 -17.79 -21.39 4.11
N GLN A 88 -17.42 -20.49 5.01
CA GLN A 88 -16.92 -20.80 6.34
C GLN A 88 -17.68 -20.02 7.40
N MET A 89 -18.48 -20.73 8.19
CA MET A 89 -18.89 -20.27 9.52
C MET A 89 -17.67 -20.45 10.44
N ASP A 90 -17.12 -19.35 10.93
CA ASP A 90 -16.22 -19.40 12.06
C ASP A 90 -17.07 -19.59 13.33
N LEU A 91 -16.89 -20.72 14.01
CA LEU A 91 -17.69 -21.12 15.18
C LEU A 91 -17.43 -20.24 16.43
N PHE A 92 -16.63 -19.18 16.29
CA PHE A 92 -16.13 -18.34 17.38
C PHE A 92 -16.31 -16.83 17.14
N GLU A 93 -17.28 -16.42 16.33
CA GLU A 93 -17.63 -15.00 16.29
C GLU A 93 -18.31 -14.61 17.60
N ASP A 94 -17.57 -13.83 18.39
CA ASP A 94 -18.09 -13.19 19.60
C ASP A 94 -19.11 -12.12 19.17
N THR A 95 -20.39 -12.49 19.20
CA THR A 95 -21.51 -11.64 18.82
C THR A 95 -21.66 -10.45 19.77
N ASP A 96 -21.00 -10.45 20.93
CA ASP A 96 -21.12 -9.42 21.95
C ASP A 96 -20.59 -8.04 21.54
N TYR A 97 -19.61 -7.98 20.64
CA TYR A 97 -19.08 -6.70 20.16
C TYR A 97 -20.03 -6.02 19.17
N ILE A 98 -20.68 -6.81 18.35
CA ILE A 98 -21.64 -6.35 17.33
C ILE A 98 -22.92 -5.85 17.98
N THR A 99 -23.36 -6.47 19.08
CA THR A 99 -24.62 -6.12 19.79
C THR A 99 -24.50 -4.87 20.66
N LYS A 100 -23.31 -4.30 20.86
CA LYS A 100 -23.09 -3.08 21.65
C LYS A 100 -23.27 -1.79 20.88
N ASP A 101 -23.38 -1.84 19.53
CA ASP A 101 -23.73 -0.69 18.73
C ASP A 101 -25.24 -0.37 18.87
N PRO A 102 -25.63 0.81 19.41
CA PRO A 102 -27.03 1.15 19.59
C PRO A 102 -27.83 1.27 18.29
N ASN A 103 -27.15 1.36 17.13
CA ASN A 103 -27.76 1.42 15.80
C ASN A 103 -27.74 0.03 15.09
N TYR A 104 -27.19 -1.02 15.74
CA TYR A 104 -27.08 -2.34 15.15
C TYR A 104 -28.43 -3.01 14.94
N GLN A 105 -28.74 -3.31 13.69
CA GLN A 105 -29.93 -4.08 13.29
C GLN A 105 -29.48 -5.42 12.68
N SER A 106 -29.44 -6.47 13.48
CA SER A 106 -28.82 -7.77 13.19
C SER A 106 -29.11 -8.37 11.80
N ASN A 107 -30.29 -8.11 11.25
CA ASN A 107 -30.70 -8.62 9.94
C ASN A 107 -30.20 -7.77 8.76
N ILE A 108 -30.01 -6.47 8.95
CA ILE A 108 -29.67 -5.50 7.90
C ILE A 108 -28.15 -5.30 7.83
N ASP A 109 -27.47 -5.14 8.96
CA ASP A 109 -26.01 -5.03 9.04
C ASP A 109 -25.27 -6.26 8.48
N ALA A 110 -25.96 -7.41 8.54
CA ALA A 110 -25.46 -8.65 7.95
C ALA A 110 -25.44 -8.65 6.42
N GLU A 111 -26.34 -7.92 5.76
CA GLU A 111 -26.58 -8.03 4.32
C GLU A 111 -26.27 -6.74 3.55
N LYS A 112 -26.27 -5.58 4.22
CA LYS A 112 -26.07 -4.27 3.58
C LYS A 112 -24.82 -3.59 4.07
N GLY A 113 -24.09 -3.00 3.13
CA GLY A 113 -23.00 -2.10 3.43
C GLY A 113 -23.51 -0.74 3.93
N LYS A 114 -22.64 0.01 4.59
CA LYS A 114 -22.93 1.38 5.06
C LYS A 114 -22.33 2.40 4.10
N ILE A 115 -22.95 3.56 3.99
CA ILE A 115 -22.43 4.71 3.26
C ILE A 115 -22.56 5.97 4.11
N PHE A 116 -21.48 6.74 4.18
CA PHE A 116 -21.44 8.08 4.72
C PHE A 116 -21.12 9.06 3.59
N THR A 117 -21.84 10.17 3.54
CA THR A 117 -21.59 11.23 2.55
C THR A 117 -21.56 12.58 3.24
N LEU A 118 -20.46 13.32 3.04
CA LEU A 118 -20.31 14.69 3.49
C LEU A 118 -20.11 15.60 2.30
N THR A 119 -20.85 16.73 2.29
CA THR A 119 -20.77 17.76 1.26
C THR A 119 -20.72 19.16 1.90
N ARG A 120 -20.29 20.17 1.16
CA ARG A 120 -20.25 21.57 1.64
C ARG A 120 -21.61 22.14 2.11
N LYS A 121 -22.70 21.47 1.77
CA LYS A 121 -24.05 21.87 2.22
C LYS A 121 -24.33 21.45 3.67
N ASN A 122 -23.59 20.47 4.18
CA ASN A 122 -23.78 19.96 5.53
C ASN A 122 -23.04 20.87 6.52
N LYS A 123 -23.78 21.51 7.41
CA LYS A 123 -23.20 22.38 8.45
C LYS A 123 -22.73 21.53 9.61
N LYS A 124 -21.47 21.72 10.05
CA LYS A 124 -20.80 21.11 11.22
C LYS A 124 -21.12 19.61 11.43
N VAL A 125 -20.14 18.80 11.13
CA VAL A 125 -20.17 17.35 11.34
C VAL A 125 -19.61 17.05 12.73
N ASP A 126 -20.38 16.34 13.56
CA ASP A 126 -19.82 15.71 14.75
C ASP A 126 -19.09 14.44 14.33
N ILE A 127 -17.78 14.42 14.56
CA ILE A 127 -16.91 13.32 14.16
C ILE A 127 -17.19 12.05 14.97
N ASN A 128 -17.79 12.22 16.15
CA ASN A 128 -18.14 11.11 17.01
C ASN A 128 -19.54 10.55 16.70
N ASP A 129 -20.31 11.23 15.85
CA ASP A 129 -21.66 10.82 15.43
C ASP A 129 -21.84 11.07 13.92
N LEU A 130 -21.07 10.35 13.09
CA LEU A 130 -21.18 10.41 11.64
C LEU A 130 -22.47 9.70 11.20
N LYS A 131 -23.46 10.46 10.72
CA LYS A 131 -24.72 9.90 10.23
C LYS A 131 -24.52 9.20 8.90
N TRP A 132 -24.56 7.89 8.94
CA TRP A 132 -24.46 7.01 7.77
C TRP A 132 -25.83 6.43 7.40
N GLU A 133 -25.92 5.89 6.21
CA GLU A 133 -27.10 5.20 5.67
C GLU A 133 -26.69 3.83 5.13
N TYR A 134 -27.66 2.92 4.92
CA TYR A 134 -27.39 1.65 4.27
C TYR A 134 -27.30 1.83 2.75
N LEU A 135 -26.33 1.14 2.13
CA LEU A 135 -26.32 0.89 0.70
C LEU A 135 -27.48 -0.03 0.31
N ASN A 136 -27.84 -0.06 -0.97
CA ASN A 136 -28.80 -1.05 -1.46
C ASN A 136 -28.24 -2.45 -1.44
N GLY A 137 -26.94 -2.60 -1.76
CA GLY A 137 -26.17 -3.84 -1.77
C GLY A 137 -25.27 -4.01 -0.55
N ASP A 138 -24.42 -5.02 -0.62
CA ASP A 138 -23.50 -5.42 0.45
C ASP A 138 -22.26 -4.52 0.59
N GLY A 139 -22.09 -3.52 -0.25
CA GLY A 139 -20.94 -2.60 -0.22
C GLY A 139 -19.64 -3.21 -0.78
N ASP A 140 -19.70 -4.35 -1.47
CA ASP A 140 -18.53 -4.88 -2.19
C ASP A 140 -18.03 -3.83 -3.19
N PHE A 141 -16.74 -3.49 -3.13
CA PHE A 141 -16.16 -2.50 -4.05
C PHE A 141 -16.33 -2.86 -5.52
N ARG A 142 -16.54 -4.14 -5.84
CA ARG A 142 -16.79 -4.65 -7.20
C ARG A 142 -18.24 -4.48 -7.66
N SER A 143 -19.17 -4.15 -6.77
CA SER A 143 -20.58 -3.95 -7.11
C SER A 143 -20.77 -2.75 -8.02
N ASP A 144 -21.83 -2.77 -8.82
CA ASP A 144 -22.17 -1.63 -9.70
C ASP A 144 -22.50 -0.36 -8.92
N GLU A 145 -23.01 -0.52 -7.68
CA GLU A 145 -23.29 0.60 -6.78
C GLU A 145 -21.99 1.31 -6.37
N VAL A 146 -20.99 0.57 -5.89
CA VAL A 146 -19.70 1.15 -5.47
C VAL A 146 -18.87 1.60 -6.69
N LYS A 147 -18.98 0.93 -7.83
CA LYS A 147 -18.36 1.39 -9.09
C LYS A 147 -18.87 2.76 -9.52
N LYS A 148 -20.17 3.04 -9.37
CA LYS A 148 -20.72 4.38 -9.65
C LYS A 148 -20.13 5.44 -8.71
N LEU A 149 -19.94 5.12 -7.43
CA LEU A 149 -19.26 6.01 -6.48
C LEU A 149 -17.79 6.23 -6.85
N ARG A 150 -17.09 5.18 -7.30
CA ARG A 150 -15.73 5.28 -7.84
C ARG A 150 -15.67 6.23 -9.03
N ASP A 151 -16.59 6.08 -9.96
CA ASP A 151 -16.60 6.86 -11.21
C ASP A 151 -16.91 8.35 -10.93
N GLU A 152 -17.68 8.66 -9.87
CA GLU A 152 -17.91 10.02 -9.38
C GLU A 152 -16.68 10.62 -8.69
N ALA A 153 -15.85 9.81 -8.03
CA ALA A 153 -14.72 10.28 -7.24
C ALA A 153 -13.58 10.81 -8.12
N ASP A 154 -12.86 11.82 -7.61
CA ASP A 154 -11.57 12.25 -8.14
C ASP A 154 -10.44 11.38 -7.56
N TYR A 155 -10.54 11.07 -6.26
CA TYR A 155 -9.52 10.34 -5.50
C TYR A 155 -10.12 9.12 -4.79
N ILE A 156 -9.35 8.03 -4.78
CA ILE A 156 -9.66 6.80 -4.04
C ILE A 156 -8.58 6.63 -2.97
N ILE A 157 -8.96 6.73 -1.71
CA ILE A 157 -8.04 6.64 -0.58
C ILE A 157 -8.58 5.59 0.39
N THR A 158 -7.81 4.55 0.71
CA THR A 158 -8.33 3.47 1.57
C THR A 158 -7.25 2.50 2.02
N ASN A 159 -7.58 1.70 3.02
CA ASN A 159 -6.88 0.46 3.34
C ASN A 159 -7.67 -0.72 2.73
N PRO A 160 -7.32 -1.21 1.54
CA PRO A 160 -8.08 -2.27 0.90
C PRO A 160 -7.87 -3.62 1.60
N PRO A 161 -8.82 -4.57 1.49
CA PRO A 161 -8.67 -5.90 2.05
C PRO A 161 -7.46 -6.62 1.42
N PHE A 162 -6.52 -7.08 2.25
CA PHE A 162 -5.28 -7.69 1.78
C PHE A 162 -5.51 -8.99 0.99
N SER A 163 -6.54 -9.75 1.32
CA SER A 163 -6.92 -10.97 0.59
C SER A 163 -7.38 -10.69 -0.84
N LEU A 164 -7.98 -9.52 -1.09
CA LEU A 164 -8.51 -9.09 -2.38
C LEU A 164 -7.63 -8.04 -3.08
N PHE A 165 -6.41 -7.80 -2.58
CA PHE A 165 -5.56 -6.71 -3.02
C PHE A 165 -5.34 -6.67 -4.55
N ARG A 166 -5.10 -7.83 -5.19
CA ARG A 166 -4.94 -7.89 -6.65
C ARG A 166 -6.22 -7.50 -7.40
N CYS A 167 -7.37 -7.97 -6.91
CA CYS A 167 -8.67 -7.60 -7.48
C CYS A 167 -8.94 -6.11 -7.29
N PHE A 168 -8.56 -5.56 -6.13
CA PHE A 168 -8.70 -4.14 -5.85
C PHE A 168 -7.83 -3.28 -6.79
N ILE A 169 -6.58 -3.67 -7.01
CA ILE A 169 -5.70 -2.99 -7.98
C ILE A 169 -6.29 -3.03 -9.39
N SER A 170 -6.79 -4.18 -9.84
CA SER A 170 -7.43 -4.27 -11.15
C SER A 170 -8.64 -3.35 -11.26
N TRP A 171 -9.50 -3.35 -10.23
CA TRP A 171 -10.67 -2.47 -10.15
C TRP A 171 -10.29 -0.98 -10.12
N LEU A 172 -9.20 -0.62 -9.45
CA LEU A 172 -8.69 0.75 -9.36
C LEU A 172 -8.23 1.25 -10.75
N PHE A 173 -7.53 0.41 -11.49
CA PHE A 173 -6.98 0.74 -12.80
C PHE A 173 -7.95 0.55 -13.98
N GLU A 174 -9.21 0.18 -13.73
CA GLU A 174 -10.29 0.29 -14.73
C GLU A 174 -10.59 1.76 -15.08
N THR A 175 -10.16 2.70 -14.25
CA THR A 175 -10.39 4.13 -14.39
C THR A 175 -9.09 4.90 -14.16
N ASP A 176 -8.99 6.11 -14.71
CA ASP A 176 -7.82 6.99 -14.50
C ASP A 176 -8.03 7.90 -13.27
N LYS A 177 -8.24 7.27 -12.10
CA LYS A 177 -8.42 8.00 -10.84
C LYS A 177 -7.10 8.17 -10.12
N LYS A 178 -6.98 9.25 -9.35
CA LYS A 178 -5.90 9.40 -8.39
C LYS A 178 -6.17 8.51 -7.18
N PHE A 179 -5.12 7.97 -6.57
CA PHE A 179 -5.30 7.07 -5.45
C PHE A 179 -4.16 7.12 -4.43
N LEU A 180 -4.49 6.74 -3.21
CA LEU A 180 -3.55 6.50 -2.12
C LEU A 180 -4.05 5.32 -1.30
N ILE A 181 -3.34 4.21 -1.35
CA ILE A 181 -3.77 2.96 -0.71
C ILE A 181 -2.66 2.31 0.11
N ILE A 182 -3.05 1.54 1.12
CA ILE A 182 -2.11 0.72 1.89
C ILE A 182 -1.95 -0.63 1.20
N GLY A 183 -0.71 -1.09 1.09
CA GLY A 183 -0.37 -2.39 0.53
C GLY A 183 0.87 -3.01 1.18
N SER A 184 1.22 -4.19 0.69
CA SER A 184 2.47 -4.84 1.08
C SER A 184 3.61 -4.44 0.15
N MET A 185 4.82 -4.24 0.69
CA MET A 185 6.05 -4.11 -0.12
C MET A 185 6.26 -5.30 -1.06
N ASN A 186 5.76 -6.49 -0.70
CA ASN A 186 5.82 -7.64 -1.58
C ASN A 186 4.94 -7.47 -2.83
N ALA A 187 3.90 -6.65 -2.76
CA ALA A 187 3.03 -6.38 -3.90
C ALA A 187 3.75 -5.68 -5.07
N ILE A 188 4.86 -5.00 -4.79
CA ILE A 188 5.73 -4.40 -5.82
C ILE A 188 6.16 -5.45 -6.85
N THR A 189 6.35 -6.70 -6.42
CA THR A 189 6.77 -7.79 -7.30
C THR A 189 5.62 -8.43 -8.07
N TYR A 190 4.38 -7.97 -7.93
CA TYR A 190 3.25 -8.53 -8.68
C TYR A 190 3.25 -8.05 -10.13
N LYS A 191 2.88 -8.96 -11.03
CA LYS A 191 2.81 -8.67 -12.48
C LYS A 191 1.82 -7.55 -12.82
N GLU A 192 0.84 -7.31 -11.97
CA GLU A 192 -0.16 -6.25 -12.09
C GLU A 192 0.38 -4.89 -11.61
N ILE A 193 1.43 -4.88 -10.79
CA ILE A 193 1.93 -3.67 -10.10
C ILE A 193 3.26 -3.19 -10.65
N PHE A 194 4.24 -4.09 -10.81
CA PHE A 194 5.57 -3.67 -11.23
C PHE A 194 5.60 -2.89 -12.56
N PRO A 195 4.85 -3.27 -13.60
CA PRO A 195 4.78 -2.48 -14.84
C PRO A 195 4.32 -1.05 -14.61
N LEU A 196 3.38 -0.83 -13.67
CA LEU A 196 2.90 0.50 -13.33
C LEU A 196 3.98 1.35 -12.64
N ILE A 197 4.82 0.71 -11.80
CA ILE A 197 5.97 1.37 -11.17
C ILE A 197 7.02 1.73 -12.23
N LYS A 198 7.35 0.79 -13.12
CA LYS A 198 8.29 1.00 -14.22
C LYS A 198 7.85 2.14 -15.13
N ASP A 199 6.56 2.17 -15.49
CA ASP A 199 5.96 3.16 -16.38
C ASP A 199 5.63 4.48 -15.66
N ASN A 200 6.07 4.63 -14.41
CA ASN A 200 5.84 5.84 -13.61
C ASN A 200 4.34 6.21 -13.45
N LYS A 201 3.48 5.20 -13.32
CA LYS A 201 2.03 5.33 -13.10
C LYS A 201 1.63 5.02 -11.66
N LEU A 202 2.53 4.41 -10.89
CA LEU A 202 2.38 4.07 -9.49
C LEU A 202 3.74 4.16 -8.80
N TRP A 203 3.78 4.68 -7.58
CA TRP A 203 4.98 4.77 -6.75
C TRP A 203 4.67 4.62 -5.27
N LEU A 204 5.71 4.59 -4.45
CA LEU A 204 5.57 4.52 -3.00
C LEU A 204 5.28 5.91 -2.43
N GLY A 205 4.38 5.97 -1.46
CA GLY A 205 4.11 7.19 -0.70
C GLY A 205 5.23 7.53 0.31
N ASN A 206 4.93 8.45 1.23
CA ASN A 206 5.89 8.93 2.22
C ASN A 206 6.33 7.83 3.21
N GLY A 207 5.42 6.88 3.52
CA GLY A 207 5.72 5.68 4.28
C GLY A 207 5.46 5.76 5.78
N PHE A 208 5.41 4.60 6.40
CA PHE A 208 5.18 4.45 7.83
C PHE A 208 6.42 4.82 8.65
N SER A 209 6.21 5.19 9.91
CA SER A 209 7.30 5.52 10.84
C SER A 209 8.16 4.28 11.09
N ASN A 210 9.47 4.41 10.90
CA ASN A 210 10.45 3.33 11.03
C ASN A 210 10.15 2.07 10.18
N GLY A 211 9.37 2.21 9.09
CA GLY A 211 9.01 1.11 8.18
C GLY A 211 8.06 0.06 8.78
N ASN A 212 7.42 0.36 9.90
CA ASN A 212 6.42 -0.51 10.51
C ASN A 212 5.06 0.18 10.51
N ALA A 213 4.04 -0.57 10.13
CA ALA A 213 2.65 -0.17 10.29
C ALA A 213 2.05 -0.83 11.53
N TYR A 214 1.25 -0.08 12.26
CA TYR A 214 0.53 -0.57 13.43
C TYR A 214 -0.96 -0.41 13.16
N PHE A 215 -1.72 -1.50 13.34
CA PHE A 215 -3.15 -1.51 13.09
C PHE A 215 -3.88 -1.92 14.36
N ALA A 216 -4.99 -1.25 14.65
CA ALA A 216 -5.93 -1.75 15.62
C ALA A 216 -6.70 -2.94 15.01
N ILE A 217 -6.98 -3.92 15.85
CA ILE A 217 -7.74 -5.11 15.47
C ILE A 217 -8.83 -5.35 16.52
N PRO A 218 -9.94 -6.01 16.15
CA PRO A 218 -10.92 -6.48 17.11
C PRO A 218 -10.26 -7.43 18.14
N GLU A 219 -10.64 -7.32 19.42
CA GLU A 219 -10.01 -8.06 20.53
C GLU A 219 -10.08 -9.58 20.39
N ASN A 220 -11.16 -10.11 19.81
CA ASN A 220 -11.36 -11.53 19.58
C ASN A 220 -10.33 -12.16 18.63
N ILE A 221 -9.67 -11.32 17.80
CA ILE A 221 -8.67 -11.75 16.82
C ILE A 221 -7.26 -11.68 17.37
N ALA A 222 -7.03 -10.88 18.40
CA ALA A 222 -5.74 -10.64 19.03
C ALA A 222 -5.00 -11.94 19.42
N LYS A 223 -5.74 -12.94 19.89
CA LYS A 223 -5.23 -14.25 20.33
C LYS A 223 -4.56 -15.07 19.21
N ASN A 224 -4.81 -14.76 17.94
CA ASN A 224 -4.31 -15.49 16.79
C ASN A 224 -2.92 -15.03 16.31
N TYR A 225 -2.35 -13.99 16.92
CA TYR A 225 -1.06 -13.46 16.53
C TYR A 225 0.09 -13.95 17.42
N ALA A 226 1.24 -14.18 16.81
CA ALA A 226 2.43 -14.62 17.51
C ALA A 226 2.97 -13.55 18.48
N ASN A 227 3.66 -14.00 19.54
CA ASN A 227 4.33 -13.11 20.50
C ASN A 227 5.25 -12.11 19.77
N GLY A 228 5.15 -10.82 20.15
CA GLY A 228 5.92 -9.72 19.56
C GLY A 228 5.35 -9.16 18.25
N VAL A 229 4.19 -9.65 17.81
CA VAL A 229 3.42 -9.11 16.69
C VAL A 229 2.24 -8.30 17.21
N TYR A 230 1.53 -8.82 18.21
CA TYR A 230 0.46 -8.13 18.92
C TYR A 230 0.97 -7.59 20.24
N ASP A 231 0.60 -6.36 20.57
CA ASP A 231 0.89 -5.69 21.83
C ASP A 231 -0.41 -5.53 22.63
N GLU A 232 -0.54 -6.30 23.71
CA GLU A 232 -1.72 -6.29 24.59
C GLU A 232 -1.98 -4.92 25.26
N LYS A 233 -0.93 -4.12 25.46
CA LYS A 233 -1.08 -2.79 26.11
C LYS A 233 -1.70 -1.75 25.21
N THR A 234 -1.42 -1.85 23.91
CA THR A 234 -1.88 -0.88 22.91
C THR A 234 -3.01 -1.42 22.05
N ASN A 235 -3.32 -2.70 22.15
CA ASN A 235 -4.24 -3.42 21.26
C ASN A 235 -3.88 -3.25 19.78
N LEU A 236 -2.58 -3.20 19.47
CA LEU A 236 -2.08 -3.00 18.12
C LEU A 236 -1.33 -4.22 17.61
N VAL A 237 -1.54 -4.54 16.34
CA VAL A 237 -0.75 -5.52 15.59
C VAL A 237 0.28 -4.82 14.73
N LYS A 238 1.53 -5.26 14.83
CA LYS A 238 2.65 -4.74 14.07
C LYS A 238 2.80 -5.50 12.76
N PHE A 239 2.64 -4.80 11.66
CA PHE A 239 2.97 -5.29 10.33
C PHE A 239 4.29 -4.70 9.85
N ARG A 240 5.20 -5.59 9.47
CA ARG A 240 6.41 -5.23 8.72
C ARG A 240 6.09 -5.30 7.24
N ASN A 241 6.81 -4.54 6.43
CA ASN A 241 6.63 -4.54 4.98
C ASN A 241 5.28 -3.97 4.48
N CYS A 242 4.61 -3.11 5.26
CA CYS A 242 3.54 -2.28 4.74
C CYS A 242 4.11 -1.05 4.03
N CYS A 243 3.44 -0.61 2.99
CA CYS A 243 3.77 0.62 2.28
C CYS A 243 2.48 1.34 1.85
N TRP A 244 2.62 2.62 1.57
CA TRP A 244 1.64 3.37 0.81
C TRP A 244 1.96 3.25 -0.68
N LEU A 245 0.96 3.01 -1.48
CA LEU A 245 1.02 2.97 -2.94
C LEU A 245 0.12 4.08 -3.49
N THR A 246 0.63 4.86 -4.43
CA THR A 246 -0.06 6.07 -4.87
C THR A 246 0.32 6.46 -6.29
N ASN A 247 -0.50 7.32 -6.90
CA ASN A 247 -0.17 8.13 -8.07
C ASN A 247 -0.38 9.64 -7.79
N LEU A 248 -0.46 10.01 -6.50
CA LEU A 248 -0.38 11.40 -6.04
C LEU A 248 1.08 11.78 -5.86
N ASP A 249 1.47 12.92 -6.38
CA ASP A 249 2.85 13.39 -6.28
C ASP A 249 3.17 13.95 -4.89
N HIS A 250 4.44 13.84 -4.48
CA HIS A 250 4.91 14.33 -3.18
C HIS A 250 6.41 14.65 -3.22
N GLY A 251 6.85 15.60 -2.39
CA GLY A 251 8.20 16.15 -2.43
C GLY A 251 9.33 15.15 -2.22
N ARG A 252 9.13 14.10 -1.44
CA ARG A 252 10.14 13.06 -1.20
C ARG A 252 10.58 12.35 -2.49
N ARG A 253 9.66 12.17 -3.43
CA ARG A 253 9.92 11.52 -4.71
C ARG A 253 10.89 12.30 -5.60
N HIS A 254 10.98 13.61 -5.41
CA HIS A 254 11.83 14.53 -6.16
C HIS A 254 13.14 14.86 -5.43
N GLN A 255 13.47 14.15 -4.36
CA GLN A 255 14.72 14.31 -3.63
C GLN A 255 15.79 13.38 -4.21
N PRO A 256 16.81 13.91 -4.90
CA PRO A 256 17.87 13.06 -5.44
C PRO A 256 18.71 12.43 -4.33
N LEU A 257 19.12 11.18 -4.53
CA LEU A 257 20.04 10.51 -3.65
C LEU A 257 21.42 11.16 -3.69
N GLN A 258 22.01 11.33 -2.51
CA GLN A 258 23.42 11.69 -2.39
C GLN A 258 24.25 10.45 -2.71
N LEU A 259 25.07 10.53 -3.75
CA LEU A 259 25.85 9.41 -4.25
C LEU A 259 27.35 9.65 -4.04
N MET A 260 28.08 8.60 -3.70
CA MET A 260 29.53 8.58 -3.65
C MET A 260 30.07 7.85 -4.89
N THR A 261 31.35 8.06 -5.23
CA THR A 261 32.02 7.28 -6.27
C THR A 261 32.16 5.80 -5.85
N ARG A 262 32.42 4.89 -6.78
CA ARG A 262 32.70 3.47 -6.48
C ARG A 262 33.85 3.35 -5.48
N ALA A 263 34.93 4.11 -5.69
CA ALA A 263 36.09 4.10 -4.81
C ALA A 263 35.75 4.56 -3.39
N ASP A 264 34.98 5.64 -3.26
CA ASP A 264 34.55 6.15 -1.97
C ASP A 264 33.57 5.21 -1.27
N ASN A 265 32.65 4.61 -2.01
CA ASN A 265 31.75 3.60 -1.47
C ASN A 265 32.51 2.38 -0.91
N ILE A 266 33.48 1.87 -1.66
CA ILE A 266 34.32 0.74 -1.19
C ILE A 266 35.06 1.14 0.09
N LYS A 267 35.59 2.35 0.15
CA LYS A 267 36.41 2.82 1.27
C LYS A 267 35.58 3.19 2.51
N PHE A 268 34.47 3.89 2.34
CA PHE A 268 33.76 4.54 3.44
C PHE A 268 32.39 3.92 3.77
N ASN A 269 31.76 3.20 2.83
CA ASN A 269 30.45 2.60 3.11
C ASN A 269 30.60 1.37 4.02
N LYS A 270 30.20 1.53 5.29
CA LYS A 270 30.32 0.48 6.32
C LYS A 270 29.59 -0.82 5.96
N LYS A 271 28.59 -0.79 5.09
CA LYS A 271 27.84 -1.98 4.67
C LYS A 271 28.58 -2.76 3.59
N LEU A 272 29.32 -2.11 2.70
CA LEU A 272 30.13 -2.77 1.69
C LEU A 272 31.36 -3.46 2.30
N LYS A 273 31.87 -2.95 3.43
CA LYS A 273 33.04 -3.53 4.13
C LYS A 273 34.25 -3.78 3.21
N GLY A 274 34.55 -2.84 2.34
CA GLY A 274 35.66 -2.94 1.39
C GLY A 274 35.41 -3.86 0.19
N LYS A 275 34.20 -4.37 -0.01
CA LYS A 275 33.88 -5.26 -1.15
C LYS A 275 33.69 -4.45 -2.43
N GLU A 276 34.22 -4.96 -3.51
CA GLU A 276 34.03 -4.44 -4.85
C GLU A 276 32.65 -4.77 -5.41
N TYR A 277 32.18 -3.96 -6.37
CA TYR A 277 30.98 -4.22 -7.15
C TYR A 277 31.19 -5.39 -8.08
N GLN A 278 30.35 -6.39 -8.01
CA GLN A 278 30.43 -7.60 -8.84
C GLN A 278 29.49 -7.47 -10.05
N LYS A 279 29.91 -8.01 -11.20
CA LYS A 279 28.99 -8.18 -12.34
C LYS A 279 28.16 -9.44 -12.14
N TYR A 280 26.93 -9.40 -12.67
CA TYR A 280 26.12 -10.61 -12.76
C TYR A 280 26.63 -11.54 -13.83
N ASP A 281 26.45 -12.85 -13.62
CA ASP A 281 26.82 -13.88 -14.61
C ASP A 281 25.87 -13.85 -15.81
N ASN A 282 24.59 -13.50 -15.57
CA ASN A 282 23.48 -13.62 -16.52
C ASN A 282 22.86 -12.29 -16.97
N TYR A 283 23.39 -11.15 -16.52
CA TYR A 283 22.98 -9.81 -16.97
C TYR A 283 24.18 -8.91 -17.18
N ASP A 284 24.13 -8.02 -18.17
CA ASP A 284 25.14 -6.96 -18.31
C ASP A 284 24.85 -5.81 -17.34
N ALA A 285 25.04 -6.08 -16.06
CA ALA A 285 24.78 -5.18 -14.96
C ALA A 285 25.69 -5.50 -13.76
N ILE A 286 25.88 -4.51 -12.89
CA ILE A 286 26.57 -4.69 -11.60
C ILE A 286 25.58 -4.87 -10.46
N GLU A 287 25.97 -5.67 -9.48
CA GLU A 287 25.27 -5.81 -8.21
C GLU A 287 25.56 -4.62 -7.30
N VAL A 288 24.51 -3.92 -6.88
CA VAL A 288 24.56 -2.88 -5.84
C VAL A 288 23.75 -3.38 -4.64
N PRO A 289 24.39 -3.95 -3.62
CA PRO A 289 23.69 -4.67 -2.56
C PRO A 289 22.88 -3.78 -1.61
N TYR A 290 23.13 -2.46 -1.61
CA TYR A 290 22.48 -1.48 -0.74
C TYR A 290 22.17 -0.21 -1.51
N THR A 291 21.00 0.38 -1.25
CA THR A 291 20.57 1.65 -1.91
C THR A 291 21.54 2.80 -1.67
N ASP A 292 22.18 2.86 -0.49
CA ASP A 292 23.16 3.88 -0.12
C ASP A 292 24.56 3.61 -0.69
N ALA A 293 24.72 2.56 -1.47
CA ALA A 293 25.95 2.21 -2.17
C ALA A 293 25.82 2.39 -3.71
N ILE A 294 24.77 3.01 -4.20
CA ILE A 294 24.65 3.32 -5.62
C ILE A 294 25.75 4.32 -6.02
N PRO A 295 26.60 3.96 -7.01
CA PRO A 295 27.74 4.79 -7.36
C PRO A 295 27.36 5.99 -8.23
N SER A 296 28.07 7.12 -8.02
CA SER A 296 27.91 8.33 -8.83
C SER A 296 28.61 8.26 -10.18
N ASP A 297 29.69 7.45 -10.27
CA ASP A 297 30.59 7.30 -11.40
C ASP A 297 30.35 6.03 -12.24
N TYR A 298 29.10 5.56 -12.27
CA TYR A 298 28.70 4.40 -13.07
C TYR A 298 27.39 4.68 -13.79
N ASP A 299 27.40 4.69 -15.12
CA ASP A 299 26.26 5.11 -15.96
C ASP A 299 25.54 3.94 -16.65
N GLU A 300 26.09 2.71 -16.48
CA GLU A 300 25.48 1.51 -17.03
C GLU A 300 24.45 0.88 -16.06
N VAL A 301 23.95 -0.28 -16.38
CA VAL A 301 22.85 -0.93 -15.64
C VAL A 301 23.33 -1.45 -14.27
N MET A 302 22.51 -1.18 -13.26
CA MET A 302 22.73 -1.60 -11.88
C MET A 302 21.54 -2.39 -11.34
N GLY A 303 21.79 -3.52 -10.70
CA GLY A 303 20.78 -4.24 -9.93
C GLY A 303 20.77 -3.79 -8.48
N VAL A 304 19.65 -3.18 -8.04
CA VAL A 304 19.49 -2.64 -6.69
C VAL A 304 18.41 -3.39 -5.91
N PRO A 305 18.42 -3.38 -4.57
CA PRO A 305 17.37 -4.01 -3.77
C PRO A 305 16.03 -3.30 -3.93
N ILE A 306 14.92 -4.01 -3.71
CA ILE A 306 13.54 -3.47 -3.80
C ILE A 306 13.36 -2.23 -2.90
N SER A 307 14.08 -2.15 -1.77
CA SER A 307 14.05 -0.99 -0.88
C SER A 307 14.52 0.32 -1.53
N PHE A 308 15.16 0.27 -2.69
CA PHE A 308 15.48 1.45 -3.51
C PHE A 308 14.25 2.27 -3.83
N LEU A 309 13.08 1.65 -4.07
CA LEU A 309 11.85 2.36 -4.40
C LEU A 309 11.42 3.37 -3.33
N ASN A 310 11.80 3.18 -2.07
CA ASN A 310 11.56 4.16 -1.00
C ASN A 310 12.31 5.48 -1.20
N LYS A 311 13.30 5.49 -2.08
CA LYS A 311 14.18 6.63 -2.38
C LYS A 311 14.29 6.89 -3.88
N PHE A 312 13.43 6.30 -4.66
CA PHE A 312 13.42 6.46 -6.11
C PHE A 312 13.09 7.91 -6.47
N CYS A 313 13.97 8.52 -7.21
CA CYS A 313 13.82 9.85 -7.82
C CYS A 313 13.77 9.68 -9.34
N PRO A 314 12.63 9.96 -9.99
CA PRO A 314 12.46 9.73 -11.42
C PRO A 314 13.29 10.67 -12.28
N GLU A 315 13.76 11.80 -11.73
CA GLU A 315 14.68 12.73 -12.40
C GLU A 315 16.13 12.23 -12.36
N GLN A 316 16.45 11.30 -11.45
CA GLN A 316 17.81 10.81 -11.27
C GLN A 316 18.02 9.40 -11.86
N PHE A 317 16.98 8.59 -11.87
CA PHE A 317 17.05 7.20 -12.29
C PHE A 317 15.87 6.80 -13.16
N GLU A 318 16.13 5.92 -14.13
CA GLU A 318 15.11 5.15 -14.82
C GLU A 318 15.08 3.70 -14.31
N ILE A 319 13.89 3.12 -14.25
CA ILE A 319 13.68 1.70 -13.92
C ILE A 319 13.56 0.93 -15.22
N LEU A 320 14.49 0.00 -15.46
CA LEU A 320 14.55 -0.80 -16.68
C LEU A 320 13.75 -2.08 -16.55
N GLY A 321 13.78 -2.72 -15.38
CA GLY A 321 13.09 -3.96 -15.15
C GLY A 321 13.25 -4.47 -13.72
N MET A 322 12.69 -5.63 -13.44
CA MET A 322 12.86 -6.33 -12.17
C MET A 322 12.90 -7.83 -12.42
N GLU A 323 13.74 -8.51 -11.66
CA GLU A 323 13.70 -9.96 -11.59
C GLU A 323 13.57 -10.44 -10.15
N SER A 324 12.65 -11.37 -9.95
CA SER A 324 12.40 -11.98 -8.66
C SER A 324 12.21 -13.48 -8.78
N SER A 325 12.47 -14.20 -7.69
CA SER A 325 12.26 -15.65 -7.58
C SER A 325 10.79 -16.10 -7.69
N ALA A 326 9.86 -15.18 -7.87
CA ALA A 326 8.42 -15.45 -7.82
C ALA A 326 7.80 -15.94 -9.14
N GLY A 327 8.62 -16.38 -10.10
CA GLY A 327 8.13 -17.02 -11.34
C GLY A 327 7.41 -16.08 -12.30
N TYR A 328 7.84 -14.82 -12.37
CA TYR A 328 7.27 -13.86 -13.29
C TYR A 328 7.61 -14.17 -14.74
N ASP A 329 6.66 -13.88 -15.60
CA ASP A 329 6.82 -13.95 -17.05
C ASP A 329 8.04 -13.11 -17.46
N LYS A 330 8.97 -13.71 -18.21
CA LYS A 330 10.20 -13.09 -18.72
C LYS A 330 9.99 -11.74 -19.41
N LYS A 331 8.76 -11.42 -19.80
CA LYS A 331 8.37 -10.12 -20.39
C LYS A 331 8.45 -8.92 -19.45
N ILE A 332 8.57 -9.13 -18.13
CA ILE A 332 8.67 -8.02 -17.16
C ILE A 332 10.13 -7.59 -16.99
N VAL A 333 11.08 -8.47 -17.33
CA VAL A 333 12.50 -8.15 -17.32
C VAL A 333 12.80 -7.25 -18.52
N GLY A 334 13.05 -5.98 -18.27
CA GLY A 334 13.44 -5.02 -19.32
C GLY A 334 14.87 -5.20 -19.82
N LEU A 335 15.53 -6.32 -19.51
CA LEU A 335 16.90 -6.63 -19.87
C LEU A 335 16.99 -8.02 -20.50
N ASP A 336 17.83 -8.14 -21.51
CA ASP A 336 18.14 -9.43 -22.13
C ASP A 336 19.04 -10.27 -21.22
N LEU A 337 18.74 -11.57 -21.13
CA LEU A 337 19.63 -12.53 -20.49
C LEU A 337 20.84 -12.77 -21.38
N LEU A 338 22.05 -12.68 -20.80
CA LEU A 338 23.30 -13.04 -21.47
C LEU A 338 23.42 -14.55 -21.65
N ILE A 339 22.80 -15.33 -20.77
CA ILE A 339 22.84 -16.79 -20.76
C ILE A 339 21.44 -17.35 -20.69
N SER A 340 21.09 -18.32 -21.53
CA SER A 340 19.77 -18.99 -21.45
C SER A 340 19.68 -19.80 -20.13
N GLY A 341 18.61 -19.63 -19.36
CA GLY A 341 18.40 -20.35 -18.12
C GLY A 341 17.52 -19.60 -17.12
N ASP A 342 17.91 -19.69 -15.84
CA ASP A 342 17.23 -19.03 -14.74
C ASP A 342 17.34 -17.51 -14.88
N ALA A 343 16.22 -16.83 -14.90
CA ALA A 343 16.17 -15.36 -15.01
C ALA A 343 16.59 -14.65 -13.72
N ARG A 344 16.73 -15.37 -12.59
CA ARG A 344 17.17 -14.76 -11.33
C ARG A 344 18.63 -14.27 -11.46
N PRO A 345 18.91 -13.01 -11.05
CA PRO A 345 20.26 -12.50 -11.09
C PRO A 345 21.23 -13.41 -10.31
N SER A 346 22.33 -13.79 -10.91
CA SER A 346 23.31 -14.69 -10.29
C SER A 346 24.72 -14.09 -10.33
N ILE A 347 25.50 -14.42 -9.30
CA ILE A 347 26.92 -14.07 -9.16
C ILE A 347 27.66 -15.29 -8.72
N LYS A 348 28.67 -15.69 -9.49
CA LYS A 348 29.47 -16.91 -9.26
C LYS A 348 28.56 -18.15 -9.06
N ASN A 349 27.59 -18.31 -9.96
CA ASN A 349 26.60 -19.38 -9.96
C ASN A 349 25.67 -19.41 -8.71
N LYS A 350 25.60 -18.31 -7.95
CA LYS A 350 24.65 -18.17 -6.82
C LYS A 350 23.63 -17.10 -7.13
N THR A 351 22.35 -17.47 -7.04
CA THR A 351 21.24 -16.52 -7.23
C THR A 351 21.21 -15.48 -6.11
N THR A 352 20.95 -14.23 -6.49
CA THR A 352 20.73 -13.14 -5.53
C THR A 352 19.26 -13.05 -5.12
N PHE A 353 18.94 -12.15 -4.17
CA PHE A 353 17.57 -11.75 -3.91
C PHE A 353 17.01 -10.95 -5.10
N ALA A 354 15.69 -10.76 -5.11
CA ALA A 354 15.03 -9.92 -6.10
C ALA A 354 15.73 -8.56 -6.26
N ARG A 355 15.89 -8.13 -7.52
CA ARG A 355 16.56 -6.87 -7.89
C ARG A 355 15.71 -6.08 -8.84
N ILE A 356 15.76 -4.76 -8.66
CA ILE A 356 15.30 -3.78 -9.64
C ILE A 356 16.52 -3.34 -10.44
N PHE A 357 16.43 -3.41 -11.76
CA PHE A 357 17.45 -2.91 -12.65
C PHE A 357 17.18 -1.45 -12.97
N ILE A 358 18.18 -0.62 -12.70
CA ILE A 358 18.12 0.83 -12.87
C ILE A 358 19.30 1.33 -13.68
N ARG A 359 19.13 2.52 -14.24
CA ARG A 359 20.23 3.31 -14.83
C ARG A 359 20.07 4.78 -14.43
N LYS A 360 21.17 5.49 -14.27
CA LYS A 360 21.14 6.94 -14.06
C LYS A 360 20.65 7.65 -15.32
N ILE A 361 19.85 8.68 -15.12
CA ILE A 361 19.48 9.62 -16.19
C ILE A 361 20.64 10.60 -16.36
N LYS A 362 21.06 10.81 -17.61
CA LYS A 362 22.14 11.74 -17.96
C LYS A 362 21.69 13.18 -17.93
#